data_fd4ba3d483eeab7b4bdc5bd4b072fc24
#
_entry.id   fd4ba3d483eeab7b4bdc5bd4b072fc24
#
_cell.length_a   1.000
_cell.length_b   1.000
_cell.length_c   1.000
_cell.angle_alpha   90.00
_cell.angle_beta   90.00
_cell.angle_gamma   90.00
#
_symmetry.space_group_name_H-M   'P 1'
#
loop_
_entity.id
_entity.type
_entity.pdbx_description
1 polymer ?
#
loop_
_entity_poly.entity_id
_entity_poly.type
_entity_poly.pdbx_seq_one_letter_code
_entity_poly.pdbx_strand_id
1 'polypeptide(L)'
;MTQITQMKADQCRNGSASSASSAVEARSHFDPQFAEDVLAGLSAQQKHLSSKYFYDDEGSRLFQEIMKLPEYYLTGCEMEIFETLTAAIHRSFANGDGRFDLIELGAGDGTKTAVLIDHFLAHDADITYSPIDISREALDHLTATFSRRFPMLKMRPLNGDYFQMVRSLRELSTRRKVLLFLGSNIGNFSRAQAVSFFKSLRGVMSDDDLLFIGFDLQKDPHVIAAAYDDAAGVTARFNLNLLTRINRELGADFDLDKFLHYANYRPNEGSARSFVISRERQTVTIDCLGRTFEFAQWEPIFMEISQKYSMEMIASLANESGFEIKQSFFDSRNYYCDSLWCVSVART
;
A
#
# COMPACT_ATOMS: atom_id res chain seq x y z
N MET A 1 -14.59 -22.53 -12.58
CA MET A 1 -14.86 -21.12 -12.96
C MET A 1 -15.31 -21.10 -14.41
N THR A 2 -16.49 -20.64 -14.64
CA THR A 2 -17.38 -21.11 -15.66
C THR A 2 -17.34 -20.25 -16.93
N GLN A 3 -17.56 -20.85 -18.08
CA GLN A 3 -17.69 -20.26 -19.42
C GLN A 3 -18.51 -18.95 -19.49
N ILE A 4 -19.33 -18.66 -18.50
CA ILE A 4 -20.14 -17.44 -18.43
C ILE A 4 -19.30 -16.18 -18.19
N THR A 5 -18.19 -16.28 -17.45
CA THR A 5 -17.30 -15.14 -17.17
C THR A 5 -16.48 -14.78 -18.43
N GLN A 6 -16.08 -15.77 -19.17
CA GLN A 6 -15.32 -15.60 -20.42
C GLN A 6 -16.17 -14.99 -21.55
N MET A 7 -17.43 -15.42 -21.67
CA MET A 7 -18.37 -14.85 -22.65
C MET A 7 -18.70 -13.36 -22.38
N LYS A 8 -18.66 -12.90 -21.10
CA LYS A 8 -18.94 -11.50 -20.77
C LYS A 8 -17.73 -10.60 -20.98
N ALA A 9 -16.52 -11.09 -20.79
CA ALA A 9 -15.30 -10.37 -21.16
C ALA A 9 -15.20 -10.15 -22.67
N ASP A 10 -15.72 -11.10 -23.48
CA ASP A 10 -15.78 -10.98 -24.92
C ASP A 10 -16.89 -10.02 -25.40
N GLN A 11 -17.97 -9.81 -24.63
CA GLN A 11 -18.98 -8.80 -24.93
C GLN A 11 -18.46 -7.36 -24.78
N CYS A 12 -17.58 -7.08 -23.83
CA CYS A 12 -16.87 -5.79 -23.77
C CYS A 12 -15.96 -5.55 -24.98
N ARG A 13 -15.50 -6.59 -25.66
CA ARG A 13 -14.68 -6.50 -26.87
C ARG A 13 -15.47 -6.24 -28.16
N ASN A 14 -16.75 -6.61 -28.21
CA ASN A 14 -17.54 -6.64 -29.44
C ASN A 14 -18.69 -5.62 -29.52
N GLY A 15 -18.84 -4.76 -28.55
CA GLY A 15 -19.95 -3.79 -28.43
C GLY A 15 -19.72 -2.45 -29.09
N SER A 16 -19.15 -2.37 -30.30
CA SER A 16 -19.27 -1.17 -31.14
C SER A 16 -18.67 -1.36 -32.54
N ALA A 17 -19.43 -2.02 -33.40
CA ALA A 17 -19.16 -1.98 -34.82
C ALA A 17 -20.40 -1.44 -35.54
N SER A 18 -20.62 -0.12 -35.50
CA SER A 18 -21.25 0.61 -36.60
C SER A 18 -21.13 2.13 -36.36
N SER A 19 -20.55 2.79 -37.35
CA SER A 19 -20.47 4.23 -37.59
C SER A 19 -19.61 5.07 -36.65
N ALA A 20 -18.33 5.27 -36.99
CA ALA A 20 -17.70 6.54 -37.34
C ALA A 20 -16.18 6.34 -37.41
N SER A 21 -15.67 6.43 -38.62
CA SER A 21 -14.25 6.54 -38.96
C SER A 21 -13.72 7.85 -38.39
N SER A 22 -13.00 7.83 -37.28
CA SER A 22 -11.98 8.79 -36.77
C SER A 22 -11.80 8.81 -35.25
N ALA A 23 -12.26 7.79 -34.50
CA ALA A 23 -12.06 7.69 -33.03
C ALA A 23 -11.51 6.33 -32.61
N VAL A 24 -10.61 5.72 -33.38
CA VAL A 24 -10.04 4.40 -33.12
C VAL A 24 -8.57 4.57 -32.80
N GLU A 25 -8.27 5.16 -31.63
CA GLU A 25 -6.93 5.03 -30.99
C GLU A 25 -6.96 5.43 -29.50
N ALA A 26 -7.90 4.91 -28.72
CA ALA A 26 -7.80 4.88 -27.27
C ALA A 26 -8.52 3.64 -26.75
N ARG A 27 -8.05 2.45 -27.11
CA ARG A 27 -8.41 1.26 -26.36
C ARG A 27 -7.66 1.32 -25.04
N SER A 28 -8.31 1.87 -24.01
CA SER A 28 -7.86 1.76 -22.64
C SER A 28 -7.58 0.29 -22.33
N HIS A 29 -6.36 -0.05 -21.92
CA HIS A 29 -6.04 -1.34 -21.36
C HIS A 29 -6.81 -1.46 -20.04
N PHE A 30 -7.96 -2.07 -20.14
CA PHE A 30 -8.82 -2.42 -19.02
C PHE A 30 -8.19 -3.57 -18.26
N ASP A 31 -8.00 -3.40 -16.95
CA ASP A 31 -7.58 -4.47 -16.04
C ASP A 31 -8.80 -5.33 -15.66
N PRO A 32 -8.90 -6.59 -16.12
CA PRO A 32 -10.03 -7.47 -15.80
C PRO A 32 -10.20 -7.68 -14.29
N GLN A 33 -9.10 -7.72 -13.52
CA GLN A 33 -9.15 -7.91 -12.08
C GLN A 33 -9.77 -6.70 -11.37
N PHE A 34 -9.49 -5.48 -11.87
CA PHE A 34 -10.12 -4.27 -11.35
C PHE A 34 -11.65 -4.31 -11.47
N ALA A 35 -12.15 -4.73 -12.64
CA ALA A 35 -13.60 -4.84 -12.84
C ALA A 35 -14.25 -5.93 -11.98
N GLU A 36 -13.59 -7.08 -11.86
CA GLU A 36 -14.09 -8.17 -11.01
C GLU A 36 -14.17 -7.73 -9.54
N ASP A 37 -13.14 -7.03 -9.06
CA ASP A 37 -13.10 -6.53 -7.67
C ASP A 37 -14.15 -5.42 -7.44
N VAL A 38 -14.35 -4.51 -8.41
CA VAL A 38 -15.40 -3.48 -8.34
C VAL A 38 -16.79 -4.13 -8.34
N LEU A 39 -17.03 -5.11 -9.23
CA LEU A 39 -18.29 -5.84 -9.28
C LEU A 39 -18.57 -6.55 -7.94
N ALA A 40 -17.60 -7.26 -7.41
CA ALA A 40 -17.72 -7.98 -6.15
C ALA A 40 -18.00 -7.01 -4.99
N GLY A 41 -17.23 -5.92 -4.90
CA GLY A 41 -17.34 -4.95 -3.83
C GLY A 41 -18.65 -4.19 -3.83
N LEU A 42 -19.11 -3.69 -4.97
CA LEU A 42 -20.38 -2.96 -5.07
C LEU A 42 -21.62 -3.87 -4.99
N SER A 43 -21.46 -5.17 -5.25
CA SER A 43 -22.53 -6.17 -5.08
C SER A 43 -22.62 -6.73 -3.66
N ALA A 44 -21.66 -6.44 -2.79
CA ALA A 44 -21.65 -6.92 -1.42
C ALA A 44 -22.78 -6.27 -0.59
N GLN A 45 -23.25 -6.95 0.47
CA GLN A 45 -24.23 -6.41 1.39
C GLN A 45 -23.74 -5.10 2.06
N GLN A 46 -22.47 -5.05 2.40
CA GLN A 46 -21.76 -3.81 2.75
C GLN A 46 -20.86 -3.46 1.57
N LYS A 47 -21.27 -2.45 0.79
CA LYS A 47 -20.49 -2.02 -0.36
C LYS A 47 -19.09 -1.61 0.06
N HIS A 48 -18.10 -2.01 -0.72
CA HIS A 48 -16.70 -1.66 -0.51
C HIS A 48 -15.94 -1.58 -1.83
N LEU A 49 -14.84 -0.83 -1.80
CA LEU A 49 -13.86 -0.79 -2.87
C LEU A 49 -12.47 -1.01 -2.26
N SER A 50 -11.58 -1.65 -3.01
CA SER A 50 -10.25 -1.97 -2.48
C SER A 50 -9.30 -0.78 -2.61
N SER A 51 -8.65 -0.40 -1.51
CA SER A 51 -7.68 0.70 -1.46
C SER A 51 -6.43 0.48 -2.34
N LYS A 52 -6.14 -0.76 -2.75
CA LYS A 52 -5.06 -1.03 -3.72
C LYS A 52 -5.23 -0.27 -5.05
N TYR A 53 -6.47 0.14 -5.37
CA TYR A 53 -6.80 0.88 -6.57
C TYR A 53 -6.78 2.40 -6.40
N PHE A 54 -6.41 2.91 -5.23
CA PHE A 54 -6.23 4.35 -5.03
C PHE A 54 -5.07 4.92 -5.86
N TYR A 55 -4.04 4.13 -6.12
CA TYR A 55 -2.75 4.55 -6.64
C TYR A 55 -2.65 4.47 -8.17
N ASP A 56 -3.60 5.12 -8.88
CA ASP A 56 -3.34 5.55 -10.26
C ASP A 56 -2.47 6.83 -10.23
N ASP A 57 -2.15 7.40 -11.38
CA ASP A 57 -1.25 8.57 -11.49
C ASP A 57 -1.75 9.74 -10.62
N GLU A 58 -3.05 10.06 -10.71
CA GLU A 58 -3.66 11.13 -9.92
C GLU A 58 -3.73 10.76 -8.43
N GLY A 59 -4.08 9.52 -8.10
CA GLY A 59 -4.08 9.04 -6.73
C GLY A 59 -2.68 9.09 -6.10
N SER A 60 -1.66 8.69 -6.84
CA SER A 60 -0.26 8.77 -6.40
C SER A 60 0.16 10.22 -6.14
N ARG A 61 -0.24 11.16 -7.03
CA ARG A 61 0.01 12.60 -6.85
C ARG A 61 -0.70 13.14 -5.60
N LEU A 62 -1.97 12.79 -5.40
CA LEU A 62 -2.75 13.21 -4.23
C LEU A 62 -2.15 12.62 -2.93
N PHE A 63 -1.68 11.38 -2.95
CA PHE A 63 -1.03 10.80 -1.79
C PHE A 63 0.28 11.52 -1.44
N GLN A 64 1.07 11.94 -2.44
CA GLN A 64 2.23 12.80 -2.20
C GLN A 64 1.87 14.16 -1.59
N GLU A 65 0.68 14.72 -1.91
CA GLU A 65 0.16 15.90 -1.22
C GLU A 65 -0.21 15.59 0.23
N ILE A 66 -0.92 14.46 0.47
CA ILE A 66 -1.27 14.00 1.83
C ILE A 66 -0.02 13.88 2.70
N MET A 67 1.05 13.25 2.20
CA MET A 67 2.30 13.08 2.94
C MET A 67 2.95 14.39 3.42
N LYS A 68 2.59 15.53 2.80
CA LYS A 68 3.10 16.87 3.16
C LYS A 68 2.18 17.63 4.12
N LEU A 69 0.99 17.12 4.40
CA LEU A 69 0.05 17.77 5.29
C LEU A 69 0.56 17.72 6.75
N PRO A 70 0.40 18.79 7.50
CA PRO A 70 0.82 18.81 8.90
C PRO A 70 0.03 17.82 9.77
N GLU A 71 -1.21 17.51 9.40
CA GLU A 71 -2.05 16.53 10.08
C GLU A 71 -1.59 15.10 9.82
N TYR A 72 -0.96 14.82 8.67
CA TYR A 72 -0.50 13.48 8.29
C TYR A 72 0.91 13.21 8.86
N TYR A 73 0.96 12.99 10.16
CA TYR A 73 2.20 12.82 10.93
C TYR A 73 3.04 11.60 10.56
N LEU A 74 2.46 10.55 9.93
CA LEU A 74 3.10 9.26 9.70
C LEU A 74 4.43 9.38 8.95
N THR A 75 4.43 10.11 7.84
CA THR A 75 5.64 10.31 7.02
C THR A 75 6.75 11.02 7.80
N GLY A 76 6.39 12.06 8.55
CA GLY A 76 7.36 12.81 9.37
C GLY A 76 7.95 11.97 10.50
N CYS A 77 7.15 11.14 11.18
CA CYS A 77 7.61 10.27 12.25
C CYS A 77 8.60 9.22 11.75
N GLU A 78 8.28 8.52 10.65
CA GLU A 78 9.15 7.49 10.08
C GLU A 78 10.43 8.11 9.50
N MET A 79 10.33 9.31 8.90
CA MET A 79 11.50 10.07 8.44
C MET A 79 12.42 10.46 9.61
N GLU A 80 11.86 10.95 10.73
CA GLU A 80 12.62 11.27 11.94
C GLU A 80 13.39 10.04 12.46
N ILE A 81 12.76 8.86 12.49
CA ILE A 81 13.44 7.61 12.87
C ILE A 81 14.65 7.36 11.96
N PHE A 82 14.45 7.47 10.65
CA PHE A 82 15.52 7.21 9.69
C PHE A 82 16.64 8.24 9.76
N GLU A 83 16.34 9.52 9.97
CA GLU A 83 17.36 10.56 10.09
C GLU A 83 18.14 10.48 11.40
N THR A 84 17.47 10.17 12.50
CA THR A 84 18.10 10.23 13.84
C THR A 84 18.71 8.89 14.28
N LEU A 85 18.18 7.77 13.80
CA LEU A 85 18.58 6.41 14.24
C LEU A 85 19.25 5.57 13.13
N THR A 86 19.59 6.18 11.98
CA THR A 86 20.16 5.49 10.82
C THR A 86 21.36 4.60 11.16
N ALA A 87 22.30 5.11 11.99
CA ALA A 87 23.47 4.35 12.39
C ALA A 87 23.13 3.12 13.24
N ALA A 88 22.08 3.18 14.07
CA ALA A 88 21.60 2.05 14.86
C ALA A 88 20.89 1.03 13.96
N ILE A 89 20.08 1.50 13.01
CA ILE A 89 19.42 0.68 11.99
C ILE A 89 20.47 -0.07 11.16
N HIS A 90 21.49 0.63 10.66
CA HIS A 90 22.57 0.03 9.89
C HIS A 90 23.26 -1.11 10.66
N ARG A 91 23.66 -0.85 11.92
CA ARG A 91 24.26 -1.91 12.77
C ARG A 91 23.35 -3.11 12.98
N SER A 92 22.04 -2.89 12.99
CA SER A 92 21.06 -3.99 13.18
C SER A 92 20.86 -4.82 11.92
N PHE A 93 21.02 -4.21 10.73
CA PHE A 93 20.92 -4.88 9.43
C PHE A 93 22.22 -5.60 9.06
N ALA A 94 23.35 -4.97 9.33
CA ALA A 94 24.66 -5.53 9.00
C ALA A 94 24.89 -6.85 9.77
N ASN A 95 25.42 -7.83 9.05
CA ASN A 95 25.97 -9.04 9.61
C ASN A 95 27.46 -9.04 9.31
N GLY A 96 28.33 -9.13 10.27
CA GLY A 96 29.78 -9.22 10.23
C GLY A 96 30.59 -8.71 9.02
N ASP A 97 30.12 -8.99 7.80
CA ASP A 97 30.76 -8.58 6.55
C ASP A 97 30.10 -7.35 5.86
N GLY A 98 29.07 -6.76 6.46
CA GLY A 98 28.37 -5.57 5.92
C GLY A 98 27.60 -5.79 4.63
N ARG A 99 27.35 -7.05 4.24
CA ARG A 99 26.69 -7.40 2.97
C ARG A 99 25.26 -7.84 3.20
N PHE A 100 24.31 -7.19 2.52
CA PHE A 100 22.90 -7.61 2.52
C PHE A 100 22.16 -7.06 1.31
N ASP A 101 21.04 -7.67 0.97
CA ASP A 101 20.14 -7.15 -0.06
C ASP A 101 18.93 -6.52 0.61
N LEU A 102 18.63 -5.30 0.17
CA LEU A 102 17.50 -4.50 0.67
C LEU A 102 16.34 -4.67 -0.30
N ILE A 103 15.22 -5.23 0.18
CA ILE A 103 14.03 -5.49 -0.63
C ILE A 103 12.88 -4.70 -0.02
N GLU A 104 12.30 -3.76 -0.76
CA GLU A 104 11.22 -2.90 -0.25
C GLU A 104 9.90 -3.24 -0.91
N LEU A 105 8.89 -3.53 -0.09
CA LEU A 105 7.54 -3.89 -0.49
C LEU A 105 6.66 -2.63 -0.47
N GLY A 106 6.25 -2.14 -1.65
CA GLY A 106 5.52 -0.88 -1.80
C GLY A 106 6.45 0.33 -1.66
N ALA A 107 7.46 0.42 -2.53
CA ALA A 107 8.55 1.39 -2.39
C ALA A 107 8.10 2.85 -2.64
N GLY A 108 7.03 3.07 -3.40
CA GLY A 108 6.58 4.41 -3.76
C GLY A 108 7.67 5.24 -4.43
N ASP A 109 7.91 6.46 -3.94
CA ASP A 109 8.96 7.36 -4.45
C ASP A 109 10.35 7.11 -3.84
N GLY A 110 10.45 6.23 -2.85
CA GLY A 110 11.70 5.87 -2.18
C GLY A 110 12.33 6.97 -1.31
N THR A 111 11.65 8.09 -1.10
CA THR A 111 12.22 9.26 -0.39
C THR A 111 12.77 8.91 0.99
N LYS A 112 12.05 8.10 1.76
CA LYS A 112 12.48 7.67 3.11
C LYS A 112 13.65 6.69 3.03
N THR A 113 13.56 5.70 2.16
CA THR A 113 14.60 4.67 1.98
C THR A 113 15.90 5.26 1.46
N ALA A 114 15.83 6.38 0.71
CA ALA A 114 17.01 7.10 0.26
C ALA A 114 17.90 7.58 1.43
N VAL A 115 17.32 7.92 2.60
CA VAL A 115 18.08 8.30 3.81
C VAL A 115 18.92 7.12 4.32
N LEU A 116 18.33 5.93 4.37
CA LEU A 116 19.03 4.72 4.79
C LEU A 116 20.15 4.35 3.80
N ILE A 117 19.84 4.36 2.50
CA ILE A 117 20.80 3.99 1.44
C ILE A 117 21.97 4.96 1.40
N ASP A 118 21.73 6.27 1.55
CA ASP A 118 22.79 7.27 1.62
C ASP A 118 23.81 6.95 2.72
N HIS A 119 23.28 6.64 3.91
CA HIS A 119 24.13 6.26 5.05
C HIS A 119 24.84 4.92 4.82
N PHE A 120 24.17 3.91 4.27
CA PHE A 120 24.78 2.61 4.02
C PHE A 120 25.95 2.71 3.04
N LEU A 121 25.77 3.43 1.94
CA LEU A 121 26.82 3.65 0.95
C LEU A 121 27.97 4.50 1.51
N ALA A 122 27.69 5.52 2.34
CA ALA A 122 28.72 6.31 2.99
C ALA A 122 29.57 5.51 4.00
N HIS A 123 29.11 4.33 4.41
CA HIS A 123 29.80 3.42 5.33
C HIS A 123 30.19 2.09 4.65
N ASP A 124 30.45 2.13 3.34
CA ASP A 124 30.98 1.04 2.53
C ASP A 124 30.15 -0.26 2.56
N ALA A 125 28.84 -0.17 2.85
CA ALA A 125 27.97 -1.34 2.76
C ALA A 125 27.79 -1.82 1.31
N ASP A 126 28.01 -3.12 1.07
CA ASP A 126 27.75 -3.73 -0.24
C ASP A 126 26.29 -4.20 -0.28
N ILE A 127 25.42 -3.34 -0.78
CA ILE A 127 23.98 -3.59 -0.87
C ILE A 127 23.51 -3.69 -2.32
N THR A 128 22.46 -4.50 -2.53
CA THR A 128 21.58 -4.43 -3.71
C THR A 128 20.21 -3.98 -3.26
N TYR A 129 19.66 -2.96 -3.89
CA TYR A 129 18.31 -2.47 -3.59
C TYR A 129 17.31 -2.98 -4.62
N SER A 130 16.27 -3.64 -4.15
CA SER A 130 15.19 -4.22 -4.96
C SER A 130 13.85 -3.62 -4.53
N PRO A 131 13.48 -2.44 -5.05
CA PRO A 131 12.15 -1.88 -4.82
C PRO A 131 11.09 -2.68 -5.57
N ILE A 132 9.97 -2.98 -4.90
CA ILE A 132 8.80 -3.63 -5.46
C ILE A 132 7.64 -2.66 -5.36
N ASP A 133 6.96 -2.38 -6.47
CA ASP A 133 5.76 -1.55 -6.48
C ASP A 133 4.78 -2.00 -7.57
N ILE A 134 3.49 -1.83 -7.32
CA ILE A 134 2.44 -2.12 -8.29
C ILE A 134 2.39 -1.05 -9.39
N SER A 135 2.73 0.20 -9.06
CA SER A 135 2.82 1.30 -10.01
C SER A 135 4.14 1.25 -10.78
N ARG A 136 4.04 0.95 -12.06
CA ARG A 136 5.18 0.97 -12.98
C ARG A 136 5.79 2.37 -13.06
N GLU A 137 4.96 3.41 -13.12
CA GLU A 137 5.41 4.79 -13.23
C GLU A 137 6.19 5.24 -11.99
N ALA A 138 5.66 4.95 -10.78
CA ALA A 138 6.35 5.23 -9.53
C ALA A 138 7.73 4.53 -9.49
N LEU A 139 7.79 3.27 -9.92
CA LEU A 139 9.01 2.48 -9.95
C LEU A 139 10.04 3.01 -10.96
N ASP A 140 9.59 3.42 -12.15
CA ASP A 140 10.45 4.01 -13.17
C ASP A 140 11.00 5.36 -12.71
N HIS A 141 10.17 6.20 -12.07
CA HIS A 141 10.58 7.47 -11.47
C HIS A 141 11.60 7.29 -10.35
N LEU A 142 11.31 6.37 -9.40
CA LEU A 142 12.24 6.00 -8.33
C LEU A 142 13.57 5.54 -8.90
N THR A 143 13.55 4.63 -9.87
CA THR A 143 14.75 4.08 -10.50
C THR A 143 15.59 5.18 -11.15
N ALA A 144 14.97 6.08 -11.90
CA ALA A 144 15.66 7.19 -12.55
C ALA A 144 16.26 8.17 -11.52
N THR A 145 15.56 8.42 -10.43
CA THR A 145 16.02 9.32 -9.35
C THR A 145 17.20 8.70 -8.59
N PHE A 146 17.09 7.43 -8.22
CA PHE A 146 18.14 6.72 -7.48
C PHE A 146 19.39 6.49 -8.32
N SER A 147 19.26 6.18 -9.61
CA SER A 147 20.42 6.02 -10.51
C SER A 147 21.23 7.31 -10.64
N ARG A 148 20.57 8.49 -10.56
CA ARG A 148 21.27 9.78 -10.56
C ARG A 148 21.89 10.12 -9.20
N ARG A 149 21.17 9.84 -8.11
CA ARG A 149 21.62 10.17 -6.76
C ARG A 149 22.70 9.19 -6.26
N PHE A 150 22.58 7.93 -6.59
CA PHE A 150 23.42 6.82 -6.10
C PHE A 150 23.99 6.00 -7.27
N PRO A 151 24.95 6.55 -8.06
CA PRO A 151 25.43 5.90 -9.28
C PRO A 151 26.09 4.51 -9.04
N MET A 152 26.58 4.27 -7.82
CA MET A 152 27.21 3.00 -7.45
C MET A 152 26.23 1.97 -6.86
N LEU A 153 24.99 2.36 -6.60
CA LEU A 153 23.98 1.47 -6.05
C LEU A 153 23.56 0.43 -7.09
N LYS A 154 23.66 -0.84 -6.71
CA LYS A 154 23.10 -1.92 -7.52
C LYS A 154 21.59 -1.94 -7.30
N MET A 155 20.80 -1.77 -8.35
CA MET A 155 19.34 -1.79 -8.29
C MET A 155 18.76 -2.95 -9.08
N ARG A 156 17.66 -3.51 -8.57
CA ARG A 156 16.84 -4.53 -9.21
C ARG A 156 15.37 -4.22 -9.00
N PRO A 157 14.79 -3.23 -9.72
CA PRO A 157 13.39 -2.87 -9.57
C PRO A 157 12.47 -3.99 -10.10
N LEU A 158 11.39 -4.26 -9.38
CA LEU A 158 10.43 -5.32 -9.66
C LEU A 158 9.01 -4.74 -9.67
N ASN A 159 8.35 -4.73 -10.84
CA ASN A 159 6.98 -4.28 -10.95
C ASN A 159 6.00 -5.43 -10.68
N GLY A 160 5.12 -5.27 -9.71
CA GLY A 160 4.09 -6.24 -9.39
C GLY A 160 3.48 -6.05 -8.02
N ASP A 161 2.41 -6.79 -7.78
CA ASP A 161 1.80 -6.91 -6.46
C ASP A 161 2.75 -7.72 -5.54
N TYR A 162 3.14 -7.14 -4.42
CA TYR A 162 4.08 -7.76 -3.49
C TYR A 162 3.55 -9.07 -2.90
N PHE A 163 2.24 -9.29 -2.80
CA PHE A 163 1.68 -10.59 -2.41
C PHE A 163 2.01 -11.70 -3.42
N GLN A 164 1.97 -11.35 -4.71
CA GLN A 164 2.33 -12.28 -5.77
C GLN A 164 3.85 -12.49 -5.83
N MET A 165 4.61 -11.43 -5.56
CA MET A 165 6.07 -11.43 -5.62
C MET A 165 6.74 -12.15 -4.45
N VAL A 166 6.04 -12.38 -3.32
CA VAL A 166 6.61 -13.10 -2.15
C VAL A 166 7.31 -14.39 -2.54
N ARG A 167 6.73 -15.18 -3.45
CA ARG A 167 7.31 -16.47 -3.85
C ARG A 167 8.66 -16.34 -4.56
N SER A 168 8.86 -15.28 -5.34
CA SER A 168 10.10 -15.02 -6.07
C SER A 168 11.22 -14.46 -5.17
N LEU A 169 10.91 -13.96 -3.97
CA LEU A 169 11.90 -13.39 -3.05
C LEU A 169 13.01 -14.38 -2.67
N ARG A 170 12.70 -15.68 -2.62
CA ARG A 170 13.69 -16.72 -2.33
C ARG A 170 14.78 -16.78 -3.39
N GLU A 171 14.42 -16.54 -4.66
CA GLU A 171 15.32 -16.68 -5.82
C GLU A 171 16.07 -15.39 -6.12
N LEU A 172 15.68 -14.26 -5.52
CA LEU A 172 16.30 -12.97 -5.79
C LEU A 172 17.75 -12.91 -5.35
N SER A 173 18.10 -13.59 -4.25
CA SER A 173 19.46 -13.56 -3.72
C SER A 173 19.74 -14.73 -2.78
N THR A 174 21.02 -15.15 -2.77
CA THR A 174 21.58 -16.07 -1.77
C THR A 174 22.18 -15.32 -0.57
N ARG A 175 22.26 -13.98 -0.63
CA ARG A 175 22.74 -13.12 0.44
C ARG A 175 21.62 -12.93 1.48
N ARG A 176 22.00 -12.48 2.67
CA ARG A 176 21.05 -12.01 3.67
C ARG A 176 20.11 -10.98 3.08
N LYS A 177 18.82 -11.16 3.25
CA LYS A 177 17.79 -10.19 2.84
C LYS A 177 17.29 -9.40 4.03
N VAL A 178 17.15 -8.10 3.85
CA VAL A 178 16.41 -7.21 4.75
C VAL A 178 15.18 -6.74 3.99
N LEU A 179 14.03 -7.26 4.37
CA LEU A 179 12.75 -6.89 3.78
C LEU A 179 12.21 -5.67 4.50
N LEU A 180 11.92 -4.61 3.75
CA LEU A 180 11.30 -3.39 4.25
C LEU A 180 9.81 -3.39 3.91
N PHE A 181 8.97 -3.14 4.91
CA PHE A 181 7.54 -2.93 4.74
C PHE A 181 7.13 -1.69 5.51
N LEU A 182 7.33 -0.54 4.89
CA LEU A 182 7.33 0.79 5.48
C LEU A 182 6.00 1.54 5.29
N GLY A 183 5.89 2.74 5.83
CA GLY A 183 4.74 3.62 5.62
C GLY A 183 3.47 3.18 6.32
N SER A 184 3.58 2.29 7.31
CA SER A 184 2.40 1.68 7.98
C SER A 184 1.44 0.94 7.02
N ASN A 185 1.94 0.47 5.88
CA ASN A 185 1.14 -0.29 4.90
C ASN A 185 0.45 -1.52 5.51
N ILE A 186 1.03 -2.09 6.57
CA ILE A 186 0.42 -3.18 7.34
C ILE A 186 -0.90 -2.78 8.00
N GLY A 187 -1.12 -1.49 8.22
CA GLY A 187 -2.37 -0.96 8.77
C GLY A 187 -3.56 -1.17 7.85
N ASN A 188 -3.34 -1.37 6.55
CA ASN A 188 -4.41 -1.59 5.57
C ASN A 188 -4.94 -3.04 5.57
N PHE A 189 -4.40 -3.88 6.44
CA PHE A 189 -4.76 -5.29 6.53
C PHE A 189 -5.64 -5.56 7.76
N SER A 190 -6.62 -6.43 7.60
CA SER A 190 -7.23 -7.08 8.76
C SER A 190 -6.19 -7.93 9.49
N ARG A 191 -6.42 -8.22 10.78
CA ARG A 191 -5.52 -9.08 11.58
C ARG A 191 -5.22 -10.41 10.88
N ALA A 192 -6.24 -11.06 10.34
CA ALA A 192 -6.08 -12.34 9.66
C ALA A 192 -5.23 -12.23 8.38
N GLN A 193 -5.42 -11.16 7.61
CA GLN A 193 -4.61 -10.88 6.41
C GLN A 193 -3.16 -10.59 6.78
N ALA A 194 -2.91 -9.78 7.82
CA ALA A 194 -1.56 -9.49 8.31
C ALA A 194 -0.81 -10.76 8.74
N VAL A 195 -1.44 -11.62 9.54
CA VAL A 195 -0.86 -12.91 9.95
C VAL A 195 -0.58 -13.81 8.74
N SER A 196 -1.52 -13.91 7.80
CA SER A 196 -1.36 -14.72 6.58
C SER A 196 -0.20 -14.20 5.72
N PHE A 197 -0.11 -12.89 5.56
CA PHE A 197 0.96 -12.23 4.79
C PHE A 197 2.33 -12.50 5.40
N PHE A 198 2.50 -12.25 6.70
CA PHE A 198 3.78 -12.49 7.37
C PHE A 198 4.15 -13.97 7.42
N LYS A 199 3.20 -14.90 7.56
CA LYS A 199 3.47 -16.33 7.40
C LYS A 199 3.96 -16.69 6.00
N SER A 200 3.42 -16.04 4.98
CA SER A 200 3.89 -16.24 3.60
C SER A 200 5.32 -15.72 3.42
N LEU A 201 5.65 -14.55 3.98
CA LEU A 201 7.04 -14.04 4.01
C LEU A 201 7.96 -14.99 4.77
N ARG A 202 7.55 -15.45 5.98
CA ARG A 202 8.33 -16.42 6.77
C ARG A 202 8.66 -17.68 5.97
N GLY A 203 7.72 -18.15 5.15
CA GLY A 203 7.90 -19.36 4.32
C GLY A 203 8.97 -19.25 3.24
N VAL A 204 9.38 -18.04 2.86
CA VAL A 204 10.39 -17.78 1.82
C VAL A 204 11.68 -17.16 2.36
N MET A 205 11.68 -16.71 3.61
CA MET A 205 12.85 -16.15 4.30
C MET A 205 13.74 -17.25 4.87
N SER A 206 15.04 -17.00 4.81
CA SER A 206 16.07 -17.78 5.50
C SER A 206 16.18 -17.34 6.95
N ASP A 207 16.79 -18.17 7.81
CA ASP A 207 16.89 -17.88 9.24
C ASP A 207 17.73 -16.61 9.56
N ASP A 208 18.60 -16.20 8.66
CA ASP A 208 19.41 -14.99 8.79
C ASP A 208 18.77 -13.73 8.20
N ASP A 209 17.65 -13.88 7.51
CA ASP A 209 16.93 -12.74 6.91
C ASP A 209 16.22 -11.91 7.99
N LEU A 210 15.99 -10.65 7.68
CA LEU A 210 15.31 -9.71 8.57
C LEU A 210 14.09 -9.11 7.89
N LEU A 211 13.11 -8.74 8.70
CA LEU A 211 11.92 -8.01 8.28
C LEU A 211 11.80 -6.73 9.10
N PHE A 212 11.77 -5.58 8.44
CA PHE A 212 11.70 -4.25 9.03
C PHE A 212 10.39 -3.59 8.64
N ILE A 213 9.55 -3.31 9.64
CA ILE A 213 8.14 -2.95 9.42
C ILE A 213 7.82 -1.67 10.14
N GLY A 214 7.20 -0.71 9.42
CA GLY A 214 6.66 0.51 9.98
C GLY A 214 5.24 0.31 10.53
N PHE A 215 5.06 0.67 11.79
CA PHE A 215 3.78 0.62 12.50
C PHE A 215 3.36 1.98 13.02
N ASP A 216 2.19 2.42 12.61
CA ASP A 216 1.53 3.56 13.25
C ASP A 216 0.94 3.13 14.60
N LEU A 217 1.37 3.79 15.68
CA LEU A 217 0.99 3.42 17.04
C LEU A 217 -0.34 4.07 17.45
N GLN A 218 -1.06 3.41 18.37
CA GLN A 218 -2.22 3.99 19.05
C GLN A 218 -1.80 5.22 19.85
N LYS A 219 -2.53 6.30 19.71
CA LYS A 219 -2.30 7.59 20.33
C LYS A 219 -3.59 8.39 20.50
N ASP A 220 -3.52 9.67 20.78
CA ASP A 220 -4.68 10.54 20.90
C ASP A 220 -5.62 10.38 19.68
N PRO A 221 -6.90 10.02 19.90
CA PRO A 221 -7.88 9.85 18.84
C PRO A 221 -8.05 11.07 17.93
N HIS A 222 -7.88 12.27 18.45
CA HIS A 222 -8.00 13.52 17.67
C HIS A 222 -6.84 13.65 16.66
N VAL A 223 -5.63 13.30 17.08
CA VAL A 223 -4.46 13.28 16.18
C VAL A 223 -4.65 12.29 15.05
N ILE A 224 -5.15 11.10 15.38
CA ILE A 224 -5.42 10.08 14.36
C ILE A 224 -6.55 10.53 13.42
N ALA A 225 -7.66 11.02 13.96
CA ALA A 225 -8.80 11.44 13.15
C ALA A 225 -8.42 12.55 12.14
N ALA A 226 -7.65 13.55 12.58
CA ALA A 226 -7.21 14.66 11.73
C ALA A 226 -6.34 14.19 10.55
N ALA A 227 -5.56 13.11 10.70
CA ALA A 227 -4.71 12.57 9.64
C ALA A 227 -5.51 11.94 8.49
N TYR A 228 -6.79 11.58 8.71
CA TYR A 228 -7.67 10.96 7.72
C TYR A 228 -8.84 11.84 7.27
N ASP A 229 -8.96 13.05 7.85
CA ASP A 229 -9.98 14.05 7.51
C ASP A 229 -9.36 15.44 7.64
N ASP A 230 -8.41 15.74 6.75
CA ASP A 230 -7.64 16.97 6.74
C ASP A 230 -8.49 18.19 6.34
N ALA A 231 -8.20 19.35 6.93
CA ALA A 231 -8.94 20.58 6.69
C ALA A 231 -8.85 21.09 5.23
N ALA A 232 -7.77 20.74 4.51
CA ALA A 232 -7.60 21.09 3.09
C ALA A 232 -8.38 20.17 2.13
N GLY A 233 -8.97 19.06 2.63
CA GLY A 233 -9.76 18.12 1.87
C GLY A 233 -8.94 17.31 0.84
N VAL A 234 -7.65 17.16 1.06
CA VAL A 234 -6.80 16.37 0.15
C VAL A 234 -7.15 14.89 0.26
N THR A 235 -7.34 14.38 1.50
CA THR A 235 -7.76 12.99 1.74
C THR A 235 -9.14 12.71 1.14
N ALA A 236 -10.06 13.67 1.19
CA ALA A 236 -11.35 13.55 0.53
C ALA A 236 -11.20 13.37 -0.98
N ARG A 237 -10.38 14.22 -1.64
CA ARG A 237 -10.10 14.10 -3.07
C ARG A 237 -9.45 12.77 -3.42
N PHE A 238 -8.52 12.29 -2.60
CA PHE A 238 -7.86 11.01 -2.77
C PHE A 238 -8.85 9.83 -2.77
N ASN A 239 -9.77 9.80 -1.80
CA ASN A 239 -10.78 8.75 -1.73
C ASN A 239 -11.78 8.83 -2.90
N LEU A 240 -12.24 10.04 -3.27
CA LEU A 240 -13.17 10.24 -4.38
C LEU A 240 -12.54 9.95 -5.75
N ASN A 241 -11.21 10.08 -5.87
CA ASN A 241 -10.49 9.75 -7.11
C ASN A 241 -10.72 8.31 -7.57
N LEU A 242 -10.97 7.36 -6.65
CA LEU A 242 -11.28 5.99 -7.05
C LEU A 242 -12.59 5.90 -7.86
N LEU A 243 -13.59 6.72 -7.53
CA LEU A 243 -14.82 6.79 -8.35
C LEU A 243 -14.54 7.39 -9.73
N THR A 244 -13.68 8.44 -9.79
CA THR A 244 -13.20 8.99 -11.07
C THR A 244 -12.49 7.93 -11.91
N ARG A 245 -11.63 7.12 -11.29
CA ARG A 245 -10.95 6.01 -11.94
C ARG A 245 -11.94 4.98 -12.49
N ILE A 246 -12.95 4.60 -11.71
CA ILE A 246 -14.00 3.67 -12.15
C ILE A 246 -14.77 4.25 -13.34
N ASN A 247 -15.11 5.54 -13.30
CA ASN A 247 -15.74 6.22 -14.44
C ASN A 247 -14.87 6.15 -15.70
N ARG A 248 -13.58 6.48 -15.56
CA ARG A 248 -12.62 6.51 -16.68
C ARG A 248 -12.35 5.12 -17.27
N GLU A 249 -12.10 4.13 -16.41
CA GLU A 249 -11.58 2.83 -16.84
C GLU A 249 -12.69 1.80 -17.11
N LEU A 250 -13.84 1.91 -16.42
CA LEU A 250 -14.94 0.95 -16.53
C LEU A 250 -16.20 1.55 -17.18
N GLY A 251 -16.17 2.82 -17.61
CA GLY A 251 -17.32 3.50 -18.22
C GLY A 251 -18.47 3.67 -17.23
N ALA A 252 -18.18 4.05 -15.99
CA ALA A 252 -19.22 4.33 -15.01
C ALA A 252 -19.69 5.79 -15.08
N ASP A 253 -20.85 6.07 -14.46
CA ASP A 253 -21.48 7.38 -14.40
C ASP A 253 -21.58 7.93 -12.96
N PHE A 254 -20.60 7.64 -12.09
CA PHE A 254 -20.54 8.24 -10.76
C PHE A 254 -20.49 9.77 -10.87
N ASP A 255 -21.48 10.45 -10.29
CA ASP A 255 -21.49 11.90 -10.09
C ASP A 255 -20.82 12.21 -8.74
N LEU A 256 -19.60 12.72 -8.77
CA LEU A 256 -18.80 12.92 -7.55
C LEU A 256 -19.44 13.93 -6.58
N ASP A 257 -20.20 14.90 -7.08
CA ASP A 257 -20.87 15.89 -6.23
C ASP A 257 -21.99 15.27 -5.35
N LYS A 258 -22.44 14.07 -5.72
CA LYS A 258 -23.42 13.27 -4.97
C LYS A 258 -22.78 12.34 -3.95
N PHE A 259 -21.49 12.38 -3.81
CA PHE A 259 -20.75 11.59 -2.82
C PHE A 259 -19.95 12.51 -1.89
N LEU A 260 -19.69 12.04 -0.68
CA LEU A 260 -18.81 12.72 0.26
C LEU A 260 -17.85 11.74 0.90
N HIS A 261 -16.65 12.21 1.20
CA HIS A 261 -15.71 11.48 2.06
C HIS A 261 -16.13 11.58 3.52
N TYR A 262 -15.97 10.51 4.26
CA TYR A 262 -16.15 10.46 5.70
C TYR A 262 -15.10 9.53 6.31
N ALA A 263 -14.37 10.01 7.28
CA ALA A 263 -13.43 9.19 8.05
C ALA A 263 -13.80 9.17 9.54
N ASN A 264 -13.50 8.08 10.20
CA ASN A 264 -13.62 7.98 11.65
C ASN A 264 -12.49 7.13 12.24
N TYR A 265 -12.15 7.39 13.48
CA TYR A 265 -11.29 6.53 14.29
C TYR A 265 -12.13 5.81 15.34
N ARG A 266 -11.92 4.51 15.49
CA ARG A 266 -12.57 3.65 16.46
C ARG A 266 -11.57 3.21 17.54
N PRO A 267 -11.51 3.89 18.70
CA PRO A 267 -10.51 3.62 19.73
C PRO A 267 -10.52 2.18 20.25
N ASN A 268 -11.71 1.57 20.38
CA ASN A 268 -11.85 0.19 20.85
C ASN A 268 -11.26 -0.84 19.88
N GLU A 269 -11.18 -0.51 18.59
CA GLU A 269 -10.62 -1.36 17.55
C GLU A 269 -9.19 -0.92 17.17
N GLY A 270 -8.81 0.31 17.56
CA GLY A 270 -7.56 0.92 17.16
C GLY A 270 -7.50 1.20 15.65
N SER A 271 -8.63 1.42 14.96
CA SER A 271 -8.65 1.55 13.51
C SER A 271 -9.23 2.87 13.04
N ALA A 272 -8.52 3.57 12.15
CA ALA A 272 -9.09 4.60 11.30
C ALA A 272 -9.75 3.94 10.09
N ARG A 273 -10.90 4.45 9.67
CA ARG A 273 -11.67 3.92 8.53
C ARG A 273 -12.15 5.06 7.65
N SER A 274 -12.01 4.89 6.35
CA SER A 274 -12.48 5.83 5.34
C SER A 274 -13.65 5.25 4.58
N PHE A 275 -14.60 6.12 4.27
CA PHE A 275 -15.81 5.80 3.51
C PHE A 275 -16.08 6.89 2.47
N VAL A 276 -16.73 6.48 1.39
CA VAL A 276 -17.41 7.39 0.48
C VAL A 276 -18.91 7.15 0.61
N ILE A 277 -19.68 8.20 0.95
CA ILE A 277 -21.08 8.11 1.31
C ILE A 277 -21.95 8.79 0.25
N SER A 278 -22.97 8.11 -0.23
CA SER A 278 -23.96 8.68 -1.15
C SER A 278 -24.84 9.71 -0.41
N ARG A 279 -24.90 10.96 -0.93
CA ARG A 279 -25.67 12.05 -0.33
C ARG A 279 -27.18 11.94 -0.56
N GLU A 280 -27.60 11.18 -1.57
CA GLU A 280 -28.97 11.02 -1.98
C GLU A 280 -29.24 9.59 -2.47
N ARG A 281 -30.51 9.24 -2.65
CA ARG A 281 -30.87 8.01 -3.36
C ARG A 281 -30.53 8.18 -4.83
N GLN A 282 -29.72 7.28 -5.38
CA GLN A 282 -29.27 7.33 -6.76
C GLN A 282 -28.94 5.95 -7.30
N THR A 283 -28.74 5.89 -8.60
CA THR A 283 -28.23 4.71 -9.30
C THR A 283 -26.96 5.07 -10.06
N VAL A 284 -26.04 4.12 -10.13
CA VAL A 284 -24.81 4.25 -10.92
C VAL A 284 -24.72 3.06 -11.86
N THR A 285 -24.55 3.34 -13.14
CA THR A 285 -24.35 2.30 -14.16
C THR A 285 -22.87 2.19 -14.48
N ILE A 286 -22.39 0.96 -14.64
CA ILE A 286 -21.03 0.67 -15.07
C ILE A 286 -21.12 -0.13 -16.36
N ASP A 287 -20.84 0.53 -17.48
CA ASP A 287 -21.05 0.00 -18.83
C ASP A 287 -20.25 -1.30 -19.07
N CYS A 288 -19.00 -1.31 -18.67
CA CYS A 288 -18.12 -2.45 -18.82
C CYS A 288 -18.66 -3.71 -18.11
N LEU A 289 -19.36 -3.53 -16.99
CA LEU A 289 -19.97 -4.63 -16.24
C LEU A 289 -21.39 -4.98 -16.72
N GLY A 290 -22.01 -4.10 -17.53
CA GLY A 290 -23.44 -4.21 -17.88
C GLY A 290 -24.33 -4.23 -16.64
N ARG A 291 -24.01 -3.44 -15.62
CA ARG A 291 -24.64 -3.47 -14.30
C ARG A 291 -24.97 -2.06 -13.80
N THR A 292 -26.10 -1.96 -13.14
CA THR A 292 -26.54 -0.78 -12.39
C THR A 292 -26.57 -1.10 -10.90
N PHE A 293 -26.02 -0.21 -10.09
CA PHE A 293 -25.97 -0.30 -8.65
C PHE A 293 -26.84 0.77 -8.03
N GLU A 294 -27.71 0.40 -7.11
CA GLU A 294 -28.51 1.33 -6.34
C GLU A 294 -27.77 1.76 -5.08
N PHE A 295 -27.90 3.04 -4.73
CA PHE A 295 -27.41 3.62 -3.49
C PHE A 295 -28.60 4.27 -2.76
N ALA A 296 -28.79 3.91 -1.50
CA ALA A 296 -29.70 4.66 -0.63
C ALA A 296 -29.03 5.99 -0.22
N GLN A 297 -29.85 6.96 0.18
CA GLN A 297 -29.31 8.15 0.82
C GLN A 297 -28.55 7.76 2.10
N TRP A 298 -27.36 8.30 2.27
CA TRP A 298 -26.40 8.03 3.36
C TRP A 298 -25.84 6.61 3.37
N GLU A 299 -25.93 5.88 2.27
CA GLU A 299 -25.30 4.57 2.15
C GLU A 299 -23.78 4.70 1.99
N PRO A 300 -22.98 4.04 2.86
CA PRO A 300 -21.53 4.09 2.76
C PRO A 300 -20.97 3.03 1.81
N ILE A 301 -19.93 3.41 1.06
CA ILE A 301 -18.98 2.51 0.46
C ILE A 301 -17.75 2.50 1.36
N PHE A 302 -17.36 1.35 1.91
CA PHE A 302 -16.12 1.22 2.67
C PHE A 302 -14.93 1.27 1.73
N MET A 303 -13.95 2.14 2.03
CA MET A 303 -12.80 2.40 1.16
C MET A 303 -11.52 1.81 1.72
N GLU A 304 -11.23 2.07 2.99
CA GLU A 304 -9.95 1.73 3.59
C GLU A 304 -10.06 1.56 5.10
N ILE A 305 -9.22 0.69 5.63
CA ILE A 305 -8.88 0.61 7.06
C ILE A 305 -7.42 1.01 7.23
N SER A 306 -7.11 1.70 8.33
CA SER A 306 -5.74 1.89 8.80
C SER A 306 -5.67 1.53 10.28
N GLN A 307 -5.17 0.33 10.54
CA GLN A 307 -4.99 -0.20 11.89
C GLN A 307 -3.85 0.53 12.59
N LYS A 308 -4.09 0.95 13.82
CA LYS A 308 -3.10 1.50 14.75
C LYS A 308 -2.75 0.41 15.77
N TYR A 309 -1.49 0.26 16.06
CA TYR A 309 -0.98 -0.86 16.84
C TYR A 309 -0.55 -0.44 18.24
N SER A 310 -0.75 -1.31 19.24
CA SER A 310 0.01 -1.26 20.49
C SER A 310 1.24 -2.17 20.38
N MET A 311 2.20 -2.01 21.28
CA MET A 311 3.39 -2.87 21.31
C MET A 311 3.04 -4.35 21.57
N GLU A 312 1.97 -4.60 22.35
CA GLU A 312 1.46 -5.96 22.59
C GLU A 312 0.86 -6.56 21.30
N MET A 313 0.16 -5.75 20.50
CA MET A 313 -0.37 -6.20 19.21
C MET A 313 0.75 -6.53 18.23
N ILE A 314 1.82 -5.74 18.20
CA ILE A 314 3.00 -5.97 17.35
C ILE A 314 3.69 -7.28 17.79
N ALA A 315 3.91 -7.47 19.10
CA ALA A 315 4.53 -8.68 19.62
C ALA A 315 3.70 -9.95 19.35
N SER A 316 2.38 -9.86 19.54
CA SER A 316 1.47 -10.95 19.22
C SER A 316 1.48 -11.27 17.72
N LEU A 317 1.52 -10.25 16.84
CA LEU A 317 1.56 -10.44 15.40
C LEU A 317 2.86 -11.11 14.95
N ALA A 318 4.00 -10.70 15.50
CA ALA A 318 5.30 -11.33 15.24
C ALA A 318 5.27 -12.83 15.62
N ASN A 319 4.88 -13.14 16.86
CA ASN A 319 4.84 -14.51 17.37
C ASN A 319 3.90 -15.41 16.55
N GLU A 320 2.68 -14.96 16.25
CA GLU A 320 1.71 -15.72 15.45
C GLU A 320 2.20 -16.00 14.03
N SER A 321 3.09 -15.15 13.53
CA SER A 321 3.63 -15.24 12.16
C SER A 321 4.98 -15.97 12.09
N GLY A 322 5.54 -16.41 13.23
CA GLY A 322 6.81 -17.13 13.28
C GLY A 322 8.04 -16.23 13.28
N PHE A 323 7.90 -15.02 13.83
CA PHE A 323 8.98 -14.07 14.02
C PHE A 323 9.17 -13.71 15.49
N GLU A 324 10.35 -13.18 15.81
CA GLU A 324 10.68 -12.55 17.09
C GLU A 324 11.10 -11.10 16.84
N ILE A 325 10.69 -10.18 17.71
CA ILE A 325 11.13 -8.78 17.65
C ILE A 325 12.58 -8.72 18.13
N LYS A 326 13.48 -8.29 17.25
CA LYS A 326 14.90 -8.10 17.55
C LYS A 326 15.16 -6.72 18.17
N GLN A 327 14.52 -5.69 17.60
CA GLN A 327 14.68 -4.30 18.04
C GLN A 327 13.50 -3.46 17.54
N SER A 328 13.18 -2.38 18.26
CA SER A 328 12.20 -1.39 17.85
C SER A 328 12.80 0.01 17.91
N PHE A 329 12.48 0.84 16.92
CA PHE A 329 12.93 2.20 16.77
C PHE A 329 11.71 3.12 16.78
N PHE A 330 11.77 4.23 17.51
CA PHE A 330 10.64 5.12 17.73
C PHE A 330 11.00 6.55 17.35
N ASP A 331 10.01 7.30 16.85
CA ASP A 331 10.11 8.75 16.77
C ASP A 331 10.08 9.39 18.17
N SER A 332 10.46 10.64 18.28
CA SER A 332 10.58 11.35 19.58
C SER A 332 9.27 11.42 20.37
N ARG A 333 8.12 11.31 19.70
CA ARG A 333 6.79 11.37 20.32
C ARG A 333 6.22 9.98 20.65
N ASN A 334 6.88 8.90 20.24
CA ASN A 334 6.36 7.54 20.25
C ASN A 334 5.03 7.38 19.49
N TYR A 335 4.90 8.06 18.37
CA TYR A 335 3.75 7.98 17.49
C TYR A 335 3.89 6.87 16.47
N TYR A 336 5.12 6.49 16.18
CA TYR A 336 5.47 5.53 15.15
C TYR A 336 6.57 4.58 15.64
N CYS A 337 6.56 3.36 15.14
CA CYS A 337 7.55 2.34 15.47
C CYS A 337 8.00 1.62 14.20
N ASP A 338 9.28 1.70 13.87
CA ASP A 338 9.90 0.76 12.97
C ASP A 338 10.42 -0.44 13.74
N SER A 339 9.82 -1.60 13.54
CA SER A 339 10.12 -2.83 14.28
C SER A 339 10.91 -3.80 13.41
N LEU A 340 12.09 -4.17 13.89
CA LEU A 340 12.97 -5.15 13.26
C LEU A 340 12.68 -6.54 13.81
N TRP A 341 12.29 -7.45 12.94
CA TRP A 341 11.98 -8.83 13.26
C TRP A 341 13.01 -9.79 12.67
N CYS A 342 13.33 -10.84 13.38
CA CYS A 342 14.08 -11.98 12.88
C CYS A 342 13.19 -13.23 12.88
N VAL A 343 13.61 -14.20 12.08
CA VAL A 343 12.93 -15.50 12.03
C VAL A 343 13.05 -16.17 13.37
N SER A 344 11.92 -16.61 13.93
CA SER A 344 11.93 -17.43 15.15
C SER A 344 12.50 -18.80 14.84
N VAL A 345 13.63 -19.11 15.46
CA VAL A 345 14.22 -20.46 15.41
C VAL A 345 13.54 -21.28 16.50
N ALA A 346 12.80 -22.31 16.11
CA ALA A 346 12.22 -23.22 17.10
C ALA A 346 13.33 -23.70 18.04
N ARG A 347 13.26 -23.32 19.31
CA ARG A 347 14.16 -23.89 20.34
C ARG A 347 13.78 -25.36 20.47
N THR A 348 14.59 -26.22 19.85
CA THR A 348 14.52 -27.69 20.03
C THR A 348 14.83 -28.08 21.46
#